data_30efbb84cb247a56640185b3a2239101
#
_entry.id   30efbb84cb247a56640185b3a2239101
#
_cell.length_a   1.000
_cell.length_b   1.000
_cell.length_c   1.000
_cell.angle_alpha   90.00
_cell.angle_beta   90.00
_cell.angle_gamma   90.00
#
_symmetry.space_group_name_H-M   'P 1'
#
loop_
_entity.id
_entity.type
_entity.pdbx_description
1 polymer ?
#
loop_
_entity_poly.entity_id
_entity_poly.type
_entity_poly.pdbx_seq_one_letter_code
_entity_poly.pdbx_strand_id
1 'polypeptide(L)'
;IFGCEIFSYHSKNPQWVQRCVHVDAPDALAALQQTGGLVLIPHSHHHNTLGIVLGQSGIPTWGVAATEVGSPMAPYTGQYMRIINGQSEAKFAGGKYLFIDEPRAMLKGIRTAFEQRHAVVTLCDNPVPPNDTPPAHFLGKTFHVGTGVINQALACKAPITLGILYPDLRGTYHLGLQRLPDNLTAPQVV
;
A
#
# COMPACT_ATOMS: atom_id res chain seq x y z
N ILE A 1 -9.36 18.64 -0.83
CA ILE A 1 -9.47 17.21 -1.20
C ILE A 1 -8.88 16.35 -0.09
N PHE A 2 -7.64 16.60 0.35
CA PHE A 2 -7.01 15.86 1.48
C PHE A 2 -7.84 15.88 2.77
N GLY A 3 -8.49 17.00 3.11
CA GLY A 3 -9.29 17.11 4.33
C GLY A 3 -10.53 16.20 4.34
N CYS A 4 -11.18 16.01 3.20
CA CYS A 4 -12.34 15.11 3.09
C CYS A 4 -11.94 13.63 3.17
N GLU A 5 -10.78 13.28 2.63
CA GLU A 5 -10.26 11.92 2.69
C GLU A 5 -9.89 11.55 4.13
N ILE A 6 -9.21 12.42 4.85
CA ILE A 6 -8.86 12.23 6.26
C ILE A 6 -10.12 12.09 7.11
N PHE A 7 -11.14 12.95 6.94
CA PHE A 7 -12.38 12.89 7.69
C PHE A 7 -13.15 11.59 7.43
N SER A 8 -13.26 11.17 6.17
CA SER A 8 -13.89 9.90 5.82
C SER A 8 -13.09 8.68 6.31
N TYR A 9 -11.78 8.80 6.45
CA TYR A 9 -10.85 7.81 6.94
C TYR A 9 -11.10 7.45 8.42
N HIS A 10 -11.36 8.45 9.27
CA HIS A 10 -11.65 8.24 10.69
C HIS A 10 -13.04 7.69 10.97
N SER A 11 -14.02 8.01 10.14
CA SER A 11 -15.41 7.59 10.33
C SER A 11 -15.74 6.20 9.81
N LYS A 12 -14.85 5.60 8.99
CA LYS A 12 -15.10 4.29 8.36
C LYS A 12 -14.98 3.16 9.38
N ASN A 13 -16.11 2.57 9.75
CA ASN A 13 -16.18 1.37 10.56
C ASN A 13 -16.13 0.09 9.67
N PRO A 14 -15.95 -1.11 10.24
CA PRO A 14 -15.93 -2.37 9.48
C PRO A 14 -17.16 -2.58 8.59
N GLN A 15 -18.33 -2.15 9.04
CA GLN A 15 -19.57 -2.26 8.27
C GLN A 15 -19.58 -1.36 7.01
N TRP A 16 -18.73 -0.33 6.97
CA TRP A 16 -18.59 0.51 5.79
C TRP A 16 -17.98 -0.26 4.62
N VAL A 17 -16.92 -1.05 4.87
CA VAL A 17 -16.29 -1.87 3.81
C VAL A 17 -17.33 -2.82 3.23
N GLN A 18 -18.08 -3.54 4.07
CA GLN A 18 -19.09 -4.49 3.60
C GLN A 18 -20.20 -3.84 2.77
N ARG A 19 -20.57 -2.60 3.06
CA ARG A 19 -21.68 -1.91 2.38
C ARG A 19 -21.25 -1.07 1.19
N CYS A 20 -20.04 -0.53 1.22
CA CYS A 20 -19.61 0.50 0.27
C CYS A 20 -18.44 0.05 -0.62
N VAL A 21 -17.86 -1.14 -0.40
CA VAL A 21 -16.76 -1.63 -1.22
C VAL A 21 -17.19 -2.87 -1.99
N HIS A 22 -17.16 -2.75 -3.31
CA HIS A 22 -17.30 -3.87 -4.22
C HIS A 22 -15.92 -4.43 -4.56
N VAL A 23 -15.76 -5.73 -4.46
CA VAL A 23 -14.51 -6.41 -4.82
C VAL A 23 -14.62 -6.94 -6.24
N ASP A 24 -13.87 -6.33 -7.17
CA ASP A 24 -13.91 -6.68 -8.60
C ASP A 24 -13.25 -8.04 -8.89
N ALA A 25 -12.32 -8.48 -8.02
CA ALA A 25 -11.58 -9.71 -8.17
C ALA A 25 -11.58 -10.53 -6.85
N PRO A 26 -12.69 -11.19 -6.50
CA PRO A 26 -12.82 -11.92 -5.24
C PRO A 26 -11.80 -13.05 -5.08
N ASP A 27 -11.42 -13.74 -6.17
CA ASP A 27 -10.40 -14.79 -6.14
C ASP A 27 -9.02 -14.25 -5.81
N ALA A 28 -8.66 -13.07 -6.32
CA ALA A 28 -7.41 -12.40 -5.98
C ALA A 28 -7.38 -11.96 -4.51
N LEU A 29 -8.50 -11.49 -3.98
CA LEU A 29 -8.63 -11.16 -2.55
C LEU A 29 -8.49 -12.42 -1.69
N ALA A 30 -9.15 -13.51 -2.04
CA ALA A 30 -9.05 -14.79 -1.33
C ALA A 30 -7.62 -15.37 -1.37
N ALA A 31 -6.93 -15.26 -2.50
CA ALA A 31 -5.52 -15.63 -2.60
C ALA A 31 -4.64 -14.77 -1.69
N LEU A 32 -4.85 -13.46 -1.65
CA LEU A 32 -4.11 -12.54 -0.78
C LEU A 32 -4.38 -12.84 0.71
N GLN A 33 -5.60 -13.23 1.09
CA GLN A 33 -5.93 -13.67 2.44
C GLN A 33 -5.14 -14.91 2.87
N GLN A 34 -4.93 -15.85 1.95
CA GLN A 34 -4.23 -17.10 2.23
C GLN A 34 -2.71 -16.95 2.27
N THR A 35 -2.16 -16.16 1.37
CA THR A 35 -0.71 -16.09 1.14
C THR A 35 -0.05 -14.83 1.69
N GLY A 36 -0.80 -13.76 1.94
CA GLY A 36 -0.22 -12.43 2.12
C GLY A 36 0.52 -11.98 0.88
N GLY A 37 1.52 -11.13 1.06
CA GLY A 37 2.41 -10.69 -0.01
C GLY A 37 2.49 -9.17 -0.16
N LEU A 38 3.14 -8.72 -1.23
CA LEU A 38 3.28 -7.30 -1.54
C LEU A 38 2.07 -6.82 -2.35
N VAL A 39 1.46 -5.73 -1.91
CA VAL A 39 0.41 -5.02 -2.65
C VAL A 39 0.97 -3.67 -3.10
N LEU A 40 1.16 -3.53 -4.40
CA LEU A 40 1.62 -2.31 -5.05
C LEU A 40 0.42 -1.46 -5.45
N ILE A 41 0.44 -0.20 -5.07
CA ILE A 41 -0.64 0.74 -5.35
C ILE A 41 -0.08 2.04 -5.94
N PRO A 42 -0.74 2.67 -6.92
CA PRO A 42 -0.37 4.00 -7.38
C PRO A 42 -0.87 5.08 -6.38
N HIS A 43 -0.32 6.30 -6.47
CA HIS A 43 -0.89 7.48 -5.83
C HIS A 43 -2.26 7.80 -6.44
N SER A 44 -3.23 6.98 -6.12
CA SER A 44 -4.63 7.22 -6.49
C SER A 44 -5.35 8.01 -5.39
N HIS A 45 -6.55 8.49 -5.70
CA HIS A 45 -7.34 9.34 -4.81
C HIS A 45 -7.61 8.70 -3.43
N HIS A 46 -7.62 7.37 -3.32
CA HIS A 46 -7.94 6.63 -2.09
C HIS A 46 -6.87 5.62 -1.67
N HIS A 47 -5.61 5.81 -2.06
CA HIS A 47 -4.53 4.88 -1.77
C HIS A 47 -4.38 4.60 -0.26
N ASN A 48 -4.52 5.60 0.61
CA ASN A 48 -4.43 5.41 2.06
C ASN A 48 -5.57 4.56 2.63
N THR A 49 -6.72 4.51 1.96
CA THR A 49 -7.89 3.74 2.40
C THR A 49 -7.75 2.26 2.05
N LEU A 50 -6.96 1.90 1.04
CA LEU A 50 -6.83 0.52 0.59
C LEU A 50 -6.32 -0.40 1.71
N GLY A 51 -5.30 0.02 2.46
CA GLY A 51 -4.80 -0.76 3.60
C GLY A 51 -5.86 -1.04 4.66
N ILE A 52 -6.76 -0.06 4.91
CA ILE A 52 -7.90 -0.24 5.82
C ILE A 52 -8.90 -1.24 5.25
N VAL A 53 -9.21 -1.16 3.96
CA VAL A 53 -10.13 -2.09 3.30
C VAL A 53 -9.61 -3.52 3.41
N LEU A 54 -8.33 -3.75 3.13
CA LEU A 54 -7.70 -5.06 3.28
C LEU A 54 -7.77 -5.56 4.74
N GLY A 55 -7.39 -4.72 5.71
CA GLY A 55 -7.45 -5.06 7.13
C GLY A 55 -8.86 -5.42 7.58
N GLN A 56 -9.85 -4.64 7.20
CA GLN A 56 -11.26 -4.92 7.52
C GLN A 56 -11.85 -6.11 6.74
N SER A 57 -11.19 -6.54 5.66
CA SER A 57 -11.45 -7.81 4.98
C SER A 57 -10.76 -9.00 5.64
N GLY A 58 -10.16 -8.81 6.82
CA GLY A 58 -9.50 -9.87 7.59
C GLY A 58 -8.05 -10.17 7.17
N ILE A 59 -7.43 -9.31 6.36
CA ILE A 59 -6.03 -9.46 5.93
C ILE A 59 -5.13 -8.60 6.83
N PRO A 60 -4.27 -9.18 7.68
CA PRO A 60 -3.28 -8.41 8.43
C PRO A 60 -2.41 -7.58 7.47
N THR A 61 -2.48 -6.25 7.59
CA THR A 61 -1.93 -5.33 6.59
C THR A 61 -0.86 -4.43 7.21
N TRP A 62 0.30 -4.34 6.56
CA TRP A 62 1.38 -3.45 6.95
C TRP A 62 1.56 -2.39 5.87
N GLY A 63 1.48 -1.12 6.25
CA GLY A 63 1.64 0.00 5.32
C GLY A 63 3.09 0.51 5.31
N VAL A 64 3.66 0.78 4.14
CA VAL A 64 4.94 1.51 4.03
C VAL A 64 4.65 2.99 3.86
N ALA A 65 5.19 3.82 4.75
CA ALA A 65 4.94 5.25 4.78
C ALA A 65 6.22 6.05 5.05
N ALA A 66 6.23 7.33 4.68
CA ALA A 66 7.21 8.30 5.14
C ALA A 66 6.70 9.00 6.41
N THR A 67 7.60 9.28 7.36
CA THR A 67 7.25 10.11 8.53
C THR A 67 7.31 11.60 8.19
N GLU A 68 8.17 11.98 7.25
CA GLU A 68 8.31 13.34 6.79
C GLU A 68 8.05 13.42 5.29
N VAL A 69 7.09 14.22 4.92
CA VAL A 69 6.94 14.68 3.54
C VAL A 69 7.94 15.82 3.40
N GLY A 70 8.80 15.81 2.40
CA GLY A 70 9.86 16.82 2.15
C GLY A 70 9.33 18.25 1.87
N SER A 71 8.49 18.73 2.75
CA SER A 71 7.82 20.03 2.76
C SER A 71 8.38 20.88 3.90
N PRO A 72 8.50 22.21 3.76
CA PRO A 72 8.81 23.12 4.85
C PRO A 72 7.87 23.00 6.05
N MET A 73 6.70 22.39 5.85
CA MET A 73 5.70 22.11 6.90
C MET A 73 5.91 20.75 7.58
N ALA A 74 6.92 19.96 7.16
CA ALA A 74 7.19 18.62 7.66
C ALA A 74 7.22 18.50 9.20
N PRO A 75 7.82 19.43 9.99
CA PRO A 75 7.81 19.34 11.44
C PRO A 75 6.41 19.33 12.05
N TYR A 76 5.46 20.01 11.43
CA TYR A 76 4.08 20.09 11.90
C TYR A 76 3.21 18.95 11.33
N THR A 77 3.39 18.63 10.06
CA THR A 77 2.62 17.56 9.39
C THR A 77 3.07 16.17 9.82
N GLY A 78 4.36 15.96 10.14
CA GLY A 78 4.90 14.67 10.57
C GLY A 78 4.24 14.15 11.85
N GLN A 79 4.09 15.01 12.87
CA GLN A 79 3.39 14.64 14.12
C GLN A 79 1.91 14.30 13.86
N TYR A 80 1.24 15.09 13.03
CA TYR A 80 -0.16 14.86 12.65
C TYR A 80 -0.32 13.55 11.87
N MET A 81 0.57 13.27 10.92
CA MET A 81 0.58 12.02 10.16
C MET A 81 0.82 10.80 11.04
N ARG A 82 1.68 10.89 12.07
CA ARG A 82 1.87 9.79 13.04
C ARG A 82 0.59 9.49 13.82
N ILE A 83 -0.17 10.51 14.21
CA ILE A 83 -1.46 10.32 14.90
C ILE A 83 -2.45 9.61 13.97
N ILE A 84 -2.57 10.09 12.72
CA ILE A 84 -3.45 9.49 11.71
C ILE A 84 -3.05 8.03 11.44
N ASN A 85 -1.77 7.78 11.22
CA ASN A 85 -1.25 6.45 10.96
C ASN A 85 -1.53 5.51 12.15
N GLY A 86 -1.30 5.95 13.40
CA GLY A 86 -1.61 5.16 14.58
C GLY A 86 -3.08 4.79 14.71
N GLN A 87 -3.99 5.71 14.37
CA GLN A 87 -5.43 5.42 14.37
C GLN A 87 -5.84 4.44 13.25
N SER A 88 -5.09 4.44 12.15
CA SER A 88 -5.33 3.54 11.02
C SER A 88 -4.84 2.13 11.29
N GLU A 89 -3.74 1.99 12.04
CA GLU A 89 -3.19 0.70 12.45
C GLU A 89 -4.21 -0.16 13.18
N ALA A 90 -5.09 0.45 13.98
CA ALA A 90 -6.19 -0.25 14.65
C ALA A 90 -7.14 -0.98 13.67
N LYS A 91 -7.11 -0.61 12.38
CA LYS A 91 -7.95 -1.18 11.32
C LYS A 91 -7.19 -2.16 10.42
N PHE A 92 -5.91 -2.42 10.69
CA PHE A 92 -5.04 -3.26 9.86
C PHE A 92 -5.04 -4.74 10.26
N ALA A 93 -6.01 -5.19 11.05
CA ALA A 93 -6.11 -6.59 11.51
C ALA A 93 -4.82 -7.10 12.19
N GLY A 94 -4.16 -6.27 13.00
CA GLY A 94 -2.92 -6.61 13.68
C GLY A 94 -1.64 -6.22 12.92
N GLY A 95 -1.75 -5.63 11.75
CA GLY A 95 -0.63 -5.00 11.04
C GLY A 95 -0.27 -3.62 11.62
N LYS A 96 0.70 -2.95 10.97
CA LYS A 96 1.20 -1.64 11.39
C LYS A 96 1.83 -0.87 10.24
N TYR A 97 2.23 0.37 10.48
CA TYR A 97 3.09 1.11 9.55
C TYR A 97 4.57 0.78 9.73
N LEU A 98 5.28 0.77 8.62
CA LEU A 98 6.72 0.68 8.49
C LEU A 98 7.21 1.98 7.84
N PHE A 99 8.19 2.63 8.45
CA PHE A 99 8.63 3.94 8.02
C PHE A 99 9.92 3.89 7.21
N ILE A 100 9.94 4.55 6.05
CA ILE A 100 11.10 4.59 5.14
C ILE A 100 12.30 5.29 5.77
N ASP A 101 12.08 6.18 6.74
CA ASP A 101 13.13 6.89 7.48
C ASP A 101 13.89 5.97 8.44
N GLU A 102 13.35 4.76 8.69
CA GLU A 102 13.98 3.71 9.48
C GLU A 102 14.25 2.47 8.61
N PRO A 103 15.13 2.55 7.59
CA PRO A 103 15.22 1.54 6.53
C PRO A 103 15.55 0.13 7.03
N ARG A 104 16.40 0.00 8.07
CA ARG A 104 16.73 -1.30 8.66
C ARG A 104 15.53 -1.93 9.37
N ALA A 105 14.79 -1.15 10.16
CA ALA A 105 13.59 -1.59 10.86
C ALA A 105 12.48 -1.92 9.86
N MET A 106 12.31 -1.09 8.83
CA MET A 106 11.36 -1.30 7.74
C MET A 106 11.63 -2.63 7.01
N LEU A 107 12.84 -2.87 6.53
CA LEU A 107 13.18 -4.11 5.81
C LEU A 107 13.01 -5.36 6.68
N LYS A 108 13.39 -5.29 7.96
CA LYS A 108 13.13 -6.37 8.92
C LYS A 108 11.63 -6.59 9.10
N GLY A 109 10.86 -5.53 9.24
CA GLY A 109 9.40 -5.59 9.38
C GLY A 109 8.73 -6.20 8.15
N ILE A 110 9.12 -5.79 6.94
CA ILE A 110 8.63 -6.35 5.67
C ILE A 110 8.86 -7.87 5.61
N ARG A 111 10.07 -8.32 5.94
CA ARG A 111 10.39 -9.75 5.99
C ARG A 111 9.50 -10.48 6.98
N THR A 112 9.36 -9.97 8.19
CA THR A 112 8.47 -10.54 9.22
C THR A 112 7.03 -10.62 8.73
N ALA A 113 6.52 -9.56 8.08
CA ALA A 113 5.17 -9.56 7.52
C ALA A 113 4.98 -10.69 6.49
N PHE A 114 5.93 -10.89 5.57
CA PHE A 114 5.84 -11.97 4.57
C PHE A 114 5.93 -13.36 5.21
N GLU A 115 6.81 -13.57 6.19
CA GLU A 115 6.93 -14.81 6.95
C GLU A 115 5.62 -15.18 7.67
N GLN A 116 4.88 -14.17 8.12
CA GLN A 116 3.58 -14.30 8.77
C GLN A 116 2.40 -14.33 7.79
N ARG A 117 2.65 -14.29 6.49
CA ARG A 117 1.63 -14.21 5.43
C ARG A 117 0.71 -12.99 5.57
N HIS A 118 1.26 -11.88 5.98
CA HIS A 118 0.58 -10.59 6.02
C HIS A 118 0.73 -9.86 4.68
N ALA A 119 -0.18 -8.93 4.37
CA ALA A 119 -0.04 -8.04 3.24
C ALA A 119 0.85 -6.85 3.61
N VAL A 120 1.78 -6.50 2.73
CA VAL A 120 2.55 -5.26 2.80
C VAL A 120 2.08 -4.34 1.68
N VAL A 121 1.54 -3.18 2.01
CA VAL A 121 1.03 -2.20 1.05
C VAL A 121 2.06 -1.08 0.88
N THR A 122 2.44 -0.79 -0.36
CA THR A 122 3.36 0.31 -0.69
C THR A 122 2.99 0.99 -2.00
N LEU A 123 3.37 2.26 -2.11
CA LEU A 123 3.21 3.03 -3.35
C LEU A 123 4.25 2.58 -4.38
N CYS A 124 3.82 2.36 -5.64
CA CYS A 124 4.71 1.90 -6.72
C CYS A 124 5.24 3.03 -7.61
N ASP A 125 4.76 4.25 -7.43
CA ASP A 125 5.04 5.41 -8.28
C ASP A 125 5.79 6.54 -7.55
N ASN A 126 6.43 6.24 -6.42
CA ASN A 126 7.31 7.19 -5.74
C ASN A 126 8.57 7.44 -6.56
N PRO A 127 8.81 8.68 -7.03
CA PRO A 127 10.01 9.01 -7.80
C PRO A 127 11.27 8.92 -6.93
N VAL A 128 12.34 8.43 -7.53
CA VAL A 128 13.68 8.39 -6.93
C VAL A 128 14.71 8.97 -7.90
N PRO A 129 15.92 9.34 -7.43
CA PRO A 129 16.98 9.80 -8.31
C PRO A 129 17.33 8.75 -9.40
N PRO A 130 17.67 9.20 -10.64
CA PRO A 130 17.92 8.31 -11.78
C PRO A 130 19.03 7.27 -11.56
N ASN A 131 19.99 7.55 -10.69
CA ASN A 131 21.15 6.69 -10.45
C ASN A 131 20.84 5.47 -9.56
N ASP A 132 19.67 5.43 -8.92
CA ASP A 132 19.35 4.44 -7.89
C ASP A 132 18.52 3.26 -8.39
N THR A 133 17.89 3.41 -9.57
CA THR A 133 16.97 2.38 -10.10
C THR A 133 16.92 2.38 -11.63
N PRO A 134 16.58 1.24 -12.24
CA PRO A 134 16.35 1.19 -13.69
C PRO A 134 15.19 2.11 -14.08
N PRO A 135 15.21 2.62 -15.34
CA PRO A 135 14.14 3.47 -15.85
C PRO A 135 12.85 2.66 -16.05
N ALA A 136 11.72 3.25 -15.72
CA ALA A 136 10.39 2.82 -16.10
C ALA A 136 9.81 3.76 -17.18
N HIS A 137 9.00 3.22 -18.09
CA HIS A 137 8.39 3.99 -19.17
C HIS A 137 6.86 3.98 -19.03
N PHE A 138 6.28 5.16 -18.93
CA PHE A 138 4.82 5.31 -18.81
C PHE A 138 4.34 6.55 -19.56
N LEU A 139 3.34 6.41 -20.41
CA LEU A 139 2.76 7.48 -21.24
C LEU A 139 3.81 8.30 -22.03
N GLY A 140 4.82 7.62 -22.61
CA GLY A 140 5.89 8.25 -23.38
C GLY A 140 6.91 9.04 -22.53
N LYS A 141 6.87 8.93 -21.22
CA LYS A 141 7.83 9.54 -20.30
C LYS A 141 8.68 8.45 -19.63
N THR A 142 9.94 8.81 -19.37
CA THR A 142 10.84 7.98 -18.56
C THR A 142 10.88 8.54 -17.13
N PHE A 143 10.76 7.67 -16.15
CA PHE A 143 10.87 8.02 -14.73
C PHE A 143 11.55 6.88 -13.96
N HIS A 144 11.95 7.15 -12.73
CA HIS A 144 12.62 6.21 -11.87
C HIS A 144 11.81 6.05 -10.59
N VAL A 145 11.54 4.81 -10.18
CA VAL A 145 10.76 4.49 -8.97
C VAL A 145 11.54 3.58 -8.05
N GLY A 146 11.26 3.70 -6.75
CA GLY A 146 11.94 2.91 -5.73
C GLY A 146 11.58 1.42 -5.81
N THR A 147 12.56 0.56 -6.06
CA THR A 147 12.37 -0.90 -6.16
C THR A 147 12.73 -1.66 -4.88
N GLY A 148 13.15 -1.00 -3.81
CA GLY A 148 13.66 -1.65 -2.60
C GLY A 148 12.67 -2.64 -1.96
N VAL A 149 11.40 -2.27 -1.86
CA VAL A 149 10.35 -3.14 -1.31
C VAL A 149 10.02 -4.30 -2.26
N ILE A 150 10.04 -4.04 -3.58
CA ILE A 150 9.85 -5.06 -4.63
C ILE A 150 10.97 -6.10 -4.54
N ASN A 151 12.24 -5.65 -4.48
CA ASN A 151 13.39 -6.53 -4.34
C ASN A 151 13.30 -7.40 -3.07
N GLN A 152 12.80 -6.83 -1.97
CA GLN A 152 12.59 -7.59 -0.73
C GLN A 152 11.49 -8.65 -0.90
N ALA A 153 10.39 -8.34 -1.59
CA ALA A 153 9.32 -9.31 -1.88
C ALA A 153 9.84 -10.46 -2.75
N LEU A 154 10.58 -10.15 -3.81
CA LEU A 154 11.18 -11.16 -4.70
C LEU A 154 12.18 -12.05 -3.95
N ALA A 155 13.04 -11.47 -3.11
CA ALA A 155 13.99 -12.23 -2.28
C ALA A 155 13.29 -13.17 -1.28
N CYS A 156 12.14 -12.78 -0.76
CA CYS A 156 11.31 -13.59 0.14
C CYS A 156 10.37 -14.55 -0.62
N LYS A 157 10.35 -14.52 -1.96
CA LYS A 157 9.37 -15.24 -2.80
C LYS A 157 7.92 -14.91 -2.41
N ALA A 158 7.68 -13.70 -1.95
CA ALA A 158 6.35 -13.24 -1.60
C ALA A 158 5.57 -12.88 -2.86
N PRO A 159 4.29 -13.27 -2.97
CA PRO A 159 3.45 -12.88 -4.11
C PRO A 159 3.35 -11.36 -4.25
N ILE A 160 3.27 -10.87 -5.48
CA ILE A 160 3.08 -9.46 -5.78
C ILE A 160 1.72 -9.26 -6.44
N THR A 161 0.96 -8.32 -5.91
CA THR A 161 -0.38 -7.98 -6.40
C THR A 161 -0.44 -6.48 -6.69
N LEU A 162 -0.95 -6.09 -7.82
CA LEU A 162 -1.35 -4.70 -8.09
C LEU A 162 -2.70 -4.45 -7.45
N GLY A 163 -2.85 -3.33 -6.75
CA GLY A 163 -4.08 -2.94 -6.08
C GLY A 163 -4.51 -1.53 -6.46
N ILE A 164 -5.79 -1.32 -6.61
CA ILE A 164 -6.38 0.01 -6.77
C ILE A 164 -7.71 0.09 -6.03
N LEU A 165 -7.96 1.22 -5.40
CA LEU A 165 -9.27 1.54 -4.82
C LEU A 165 -9.79 2.82 -5.45
N TYR A 166 -10.94 2.76 -6.09
CA TYR A 166 -11.53 3.90 -6.79
C TYR A 166 -13.04 3.97 -6.56
N PRO A 167 -13.64 5.16 -6.46
CA PRO A 167 -15.07 5.34 -6.36
C PRO A 167 -15.72 5.33 -7.74
N ASP A 168 -16.95 4.80 -7.84
CA ASP A 168 -17.84 5.04 -8.98
C ASP A 168 -18.63 6.35 -8.80
N LEU A 169 -19.43 6.70 -9.82
CA LEU A 169 -20.27 7.90 -9.79
C LEU A 169 -21.41 7.82 -8.76
N ARG A 170 -21.68 6.65 -8.20
CA ARG A 170 -22.73 6.43 -7.19
C ARG A 170 -22.17 6.43 -5.77
N GLY A 171 -20.85 6.58 -5.63
CA GLY A 171 -20.17 6.58 -4.35
C GLY A 171 -19.83 5.19 -3.80
N THR A 172 -20.01 4.13 -4.60
CA THR A 172 -19.50 2.79 -4.30
C THR A 172 -18.01 2.76 -4.60
N TYR A 173 -17.23 2.16 -3.73
CA TYR A 173 -15.81 1.94 -3.97
C TYR A 173 -15.60 0.57 -4.62
N HIS A 174 -14.69 0.53 -5.57
CA HIS A 174 -14.25 -0.68 -6.23
C HIS A 174 -12.84 -1.03 -5.82
N LEU A 175 -12.63 -2.25 -5.34
CA LEU A 175 -11.33 -2.82 -5.06
C LEU A 175 -10.91 -3.72 -6.23
N GLY A 176 -10.05 -3.19 -7.09
CA GLY A 176 -9.37 -3.96 -8.13
C GLY A 176 -8.08 -4.55 -7.58
N LEU A 177 -7.89 -5.87 -7.78
CA LEU A 177 -6.68 -6.60 -7.42
C LEU A 177 -6.25 -7.46 -8.60
N GLN A 178 -4.96 -7.43 -8.93
CA GLN A 178 -4.37 -8.27 -9.96
C GLN A 178 -3.07 -8.88 -9.47
N ARG A 179 -3.03 -10.19 -9.27
CA ARG A 179 -1.79 -10.90 -8.96
C ARG A 179 -0.87 -10.89 -10.18
N LEU A 180 0.38 -10.54 -9.97
CA LEU A 180 1.42 -10.61 -10.99
C LEU A 180 1.98 -12.05 -11.08
N PRO A 181 2.57 -12.44 -12.24
CA PRO A 181 3.29 -13.70 -12.39
C PRO A 181 4.45 -13.81 -11.40
N ASP A 182 4.71 -15.02 -10.89
CA ASP A 182 5.73 -15.27 -9.86
C ASP A 182 7.18 -15.22 -10.37
N ASN A 183 7.39 -15.18 -11.69
CA ASN A 183 8.70 -15.21 -12.34
C ASN A 183 9.22 -13.85 -12.83
N LEU A 184 8.62 -12.76 -12.36
CA LEU A 184 9.03 -11.41 -12.76
C LEU A 184 10.30 -10.98 -12.01
N THR A 185 11.07 -10.10 -12.67
CA THR A 185 12.17 -9.34 -12.05
C THR A 185 11.68 -7.95 -11.64
N ALA A 186 12.40 -7.26 -10.75
CA ALA A 186 11.98 -5.94 -10.29
C ALA A 186 11.73 -4.92 -11.42
N PRO A 187 12.57 -4.85 -12.50
CA PRO A 187 12.28 -3.98 -13.64
C PRO A 187 11.03 -4.35 -14.46
N GLN A 188 10.53 -5.58 -14.32
CA GLN A 188 9.31 -6.04 -15.00
C GLN A 188 8.04 -5.80 -14.15
N VAL A 189 8.22 -5.53 -12.86
CA VAL A 189 7.13 -5.23 -11.93
C VAL A 189 6.76 -3.75 -11.98
N VAL A 190 7.69 -2.88 -12.31
CA VAL A 190 7.53 -1.43 -12.46
C VAL A 190 7.29 -1.11 -13.93
#